data_522a8ad5cba57ce37676e48099c470d4
#
_entry.id   522a8ad5cba57ce37676e48099c470d4
#
_cell.length_a   1.000
_cell.length_b   1.000
_cell.length_c   1.000
_cell.angle_alpha   90.00
_cell.angle_beta   90.00
_cell.angle_gamma   90.00
#
_symmetry.space_group_name_H-M   'P 1'
#
loop_
_entity.id
_entity.type
_entity.pdbx_description
1 polymer ?
#
loop_
_entity_poly.entity_id
_entity_poly.type
_entity_poly.pdbx_seq_one_letter_code
_entity_poly.pdbx_strand_id
1 'polypeptide(L)'
;CLKIGSGKFNSFLHGFPNCEEPYGGTHLTYLSESLAKHDEIREALDYTWYIVKCSDPDGARRNEDFQKGPMTTLNFAENYYRTPHSITPDGCFPFRYGPLDLNKPTAETRALMSIFDSIKISFISALHMMKWGGISFMVPHECPELYAPLQNAAKRFNVFLRKRPGTMLAPGIMHAQYLQPARNYIRHYAAGNHNLEPINGCDSYEYAQIWNPDSFIIIPECCLWYEPRMLDDRESDTTLGEAFEYGNGKMNEANNFLLDTWKE
;
A
#
# COMPACT_ATOMS: atom_id res chain seq x y z
N CYS A 1 17.66 -7.38 -0.06
CA CYS A 1 17.71 -5.94 -0.25
C CYS A 1 18.84 -5.58 -1.20
N LEU A 2 18.58 -4.71 -2.16
CA LEU A 2 19.60 -4.07 -2.98
C LEU A 2 19.98 -2.73 -2.34
N LYS A 3 21.29 -2.42 -2.33
CA LYS A 3 21.80 -1.10 -1.96
C LYS A 3 22.44 -0.48 -3.21
N ILE A 4 21.97 0.68 -3.64
CA ILE A 4 22.45 1.39 -4.85
C ILE A 4 22.74 2.85 -4.51
N GLY A 5 23.89 3.34 -4.97
CA GLY A 5 24.33 4.72 -4.72
C GLY A 5 24.98 4.91 -3.35
N SER A 6 25.41 6.16 -3.11
CA SER A 6 26.11 6.60 -1.90
C SER A 6 25.74 8.04 -1.53
N GLY A 7 24.52 8.45 -1.84
CA GLY A 7 24.02 9.79 -1.54
C GLY A 7 23.85 10.05 -0.05
N LYS A 8 23.65 11.29 0.29
CA LYS A 8 23.56 11.80 1.68
C LYS A 8 22.34 11.26 2.42
N PHE A 9 21.23 11.10 1.70
CA PHE A 9 19.96 10.66 2.27
C PHE A 9 19.74 9.16 2.01
N ASN A 10 19.01 8.48 2.88
CA ASN A 10 18.66 7.09 2.68
C ASN A 10 17.19 6.97 2.30
N SER A 11 16.90 6.23 1.24
CA SER A 11 15.54 5.88 0.86
C SER A 11 15.31 4.38 1.03
N PHE A 12 14.11 4.02 1.46
CA PHE A 12 13.64 2.65 1.53
C PHE A 12 12.42 2.46 0.62
N LEU A 13 12.54 1.55 -0.32
CA LEU A 13 11.48 1.25 -1.28
C LEU A 13 11.18 -0.23 -1.26
N HIS A 14 9.92 -0.58 -1.13
CA HIS A 14 9.53 -1.98 -1.17
C HIS A 14 8.28 -2.25 -1.99
N GLY A 15 8.27 -3.39 -2.65
CA GLY A 15 7.15 -3.95 -3.39
C GLY A 15 6.53 -5.10 -2.63
N PHE A 16 5.33 -5.50 -3.04
CA PHE A 16 4.53 -6.52 -2.35
C PHE A 16 4.34 -6.21 -0.86
N PRO A 17 3.98 -4.96 -0.49
CA PRO A 17 3.57 -4.69 0.89
C PRO A 17 2.35 -5.54 1.26
N ASN A 18 1.51 -5.81 0.28
CA ASN A 18 0.51 -6.88 0.27
C ASN A 18 0.89 -7.88 -0.84
N CYS A 19 0.80 -9.16 -0.52
CA CYS A 19 1.36 -10.24 -1.35
C CYS A 19 0.71 -10.39 -2.74
N GLU A 20 -0.49 -9.87 -2.93
CA GLU A 20 -1.22 -9.88 -4.19
C GLU A 20 -0.94 -8.67 -5.10
N GLU A 21 0.01 -7.81 -4.72
CA GLU A 21 0.30 -6.53 -5.38
C GLU A 21 1.61 -6.57 -6.17
N PRO A 22 1.65 -7.19 -7.38
CA PRO A 22 2.90 -7.45 -8.10
C PRO A 22 3.57 -6.22 -8.72
N TYR A 23 2.82 -5.13 -8.95
CA TYR A 23 3.33 -3.96 -9.67
C TYR A 23 4.54 -3.32 -8.98
N GLY A 24 4.53 -3.31 -7.63
CA GLY A 24 5.66 -2.77 -6.87
C GLY A 24 6.96 -3.51 -7.19
N GLY A 25 6.95 -4.84 -7.23
CA GLY A 25 8.12 -5.65 -7.55
C GLY A 25 8.63 -5.42 -8.97
N THR A 26 7.71 -5.33 -9.94
CA THR A 26 8.05 -5.04 -11.34
C THR A 26 8.66 -3.63 -11.49
N HIS A 27 8.01 -2.63 -10.89
CA HIS A 27 8.50 -1.26 -10.90
C HIS A 27 9.90 -1.14 -10.27
N LEU A 28 10.11 -1.76 -9.12
CA LEU A 28 11.40 -1.72 -8.41
C LEU A 28 12.49 -2.49 -9.15
N THR A 29 12.13 -3.48 -9.96
CA THR A 29 13.09 -4.13 -10.86
C THR A 29 13.60 -3.15 -11.90
N TYR A 30 12.69 -2.46 -12.60
CA TYR A 30 13.05 -1.44 -13.58
C TYR A 30 13.82 -0.27 -12.97
N LEU A 31 13.34 0.25 -11.83
CA LEU A 31 14.00 1.36 -11.13
C LEU A 31 15.42 0.99 -10.68
N SER A 32 15.60 -0.20 -10.11
CA SER A 32 16.94 -0.64 -9.66
C SER A 32 17.94 -0.78 -10.81
N GLU A 33 17.47 -1.26 -11.97
CA GLU A 33 18.30 -1.33 -13.18
C GLU A 33 18.64 0.06 -13.70
N SER A 34 17.66 0.96 -13.72
CA SER A 34 17.87 2.35 -14.15
C SER A 34 18.86 3.07 -13.24
N LEU A 35 18.70 2.95 -11.93
CA LEU A 35 19.61 3.52 -10.95
C LEU A 35 21.04 2.92 -11.07
N ALA A 36 21.15 1.64 -11.40
CA ALA A 36 22.47 1.02 -11.60
C ALA A 36 23.19 1.49 -12.87
N LYS A 37 22.44 1.83 -13.92
CA LYS A 37 22.99 2.20 -15.23
C LYS A 37 23.23 3.69 -15.40
N HIS A 38 22.55 4.55 -14.62
CA HIS A 38 22.49 6.00 -14.82
C HIS A 38 23.03 6.76 -13.60
N ASP A 39 24.30 7.15 -13.66
CA ASP A 39 24.97 7.91 -12.60
C ASP A 39 24.29 9.27 -12.39
N GLU A 40 23.90 9.91 -13.48
CA GLU A 40 23.22 11.21 -13.49
C GLU A 40 21.94 11.24 -12.67
N ILE A 41 21.19 10.14 -12.64
CA ILE A 41 19.97 10.03 -11.81
C ILE A 41 20.35 9.93 -10.33
N ARG A 42 21.36 9.14 -9.99
CA ARG A 42 21.81 8.97 -8.61
C ARG A 42 22.39 10.26 -8.04
N GLU A 43 23.18 10.97 -8.83
CA GLU A 43 23.80 12.25 -8.46
C GLU A 43 22.73 13.35 -8.26
N ALA A 44 21.73 13.42 -9.17
CA ALA A 44 20.67 14.42 -9.09
C ALA A 44 19.76 14.23 -7.86
N LEU A 45 19.55 13.00 -7.41
CA LEU A 45 18.63 12.69 -6.30
C LEU A 45 19.33 12.58 -4.94
N ASP A 46 20.65 12.45 -4.91
CA ASP A 46 21.49 12.37 -3.69
C ASP A 46 21.02 11.36 -2.63
N TYR A 47 20.48 10.22 -3.10
CA TYR A 47 20.03 9.14 -2.23
C TYR A 47 20.93 7.91 -2.28
N THR A 48 21.10 7.26 -1.12
CA THR A 48 21.43 5.84 -1.04
C THR A 48 20.14 5.06 -1.02
N TRP A 49 19.91 4.21 -2.02
CA TRP A 49 18.67 3.49 -2.26
C TRP A 49 18.73 2.09 -1.66
N TYR A 50 17.80 1.78 -0.77
CA TYR A 50 17.59 0.45 -0.22
C TYR A 50 16.28 -0.10 -0.79
N ILE A 51 16.40 -1.12 -1.63
CA ILE A 51 15.28 -1.64 -2.43
C ILE A 51 15.00 -3.09 -2.08
N VAL A 52 13.78 -3.38 -1.63
CA VAL A 52 13.24 -4.71 -1.40
C VAL A 52 12.13 -4.97 -2.41
N LYS A 53 12.42 -5.80 -3.42
CA LYS A 53 11.48 -6.04 -4.52
C LYS A 53 10.22 -6.80 -4.11
N CYS A 54 10.31 -7.62 -3.06
CA CYS A 54 9.20 -8.40 -2.53
C CYS A 54 9.33 -8.51 -1.01
N SER A 55 8.39 -7.93 -0.28
CA SER A 55 8.34 -7.96 1.19
C SER A 55 7.65 -9.20 1.74
N ASP A 56 6.73 -9.80 0.97
CA ASP A 56 6.02 -11.03 1.32
C ASP A 56 6.23 -12.11 0.23
N PRO A 57 7.39 -12.77 0.19
CA PRO A 57 7.68 -13.76 -0.84
C PRO A 57 6.82 -15.03 -0.75
N ASP A 58 6.44 -15.44 0.44
CA ASP A 58 5.62 -16.64 0.64
C ASP A 58 4.16 -16.40 0.22
N GLY A 59 3.61 -15.25 0.57
CA GLY A 59 2.30 -14.83 0.09
C GLY A 59 2.30 -14.58 -1.42
N ALA A 60 3.35 -13.96 -1.98
CA ALA A 60 3.48 -13.73 -3.41
C ALA A 60 3.47 -15.04 -4.22
N ARG A 61 4.10 -16.10 -3.73
CA ARG A 61 4.06 -17.43 -4.36
C ARG A 61 2.65 -18.00 -4.47
N ARG A 62 1.79 -17.73 -3.50
CA ARG A 62 0.39 -18.18 -3.54
C ARG A 62 -0.46 -17.43 -4.56
N ASN A 63 0.03 -16.32 -5.09
CA ASN A 63 -0.61 -15.53 -6.14
C ASN A 63 0.02 -15.79 -7.53
N GLU A 64 0.96 -16.73 -7.68
CA GLU A 64 1.66 -16.96 -8.95
C GLU A 64 0.73 -17.32 -10.09
N ASP A 65 -0.31 -18.12 -9.85
CA ASP A 65 -1.26 -18.54 -10.89
C ASP A 65 -2.08 -17.35 -11.41
N PHE A 66 -2.47 -16.44 -10.52
CA PHE A 66 -3.07 -15.17 -10.90
C PHE A 66 -2.07 -14.28 -11.64
N GLN A 67 -0.85 -14.13 -11.12
CA GLN A 67 0.15 -13.18 -11.64
C GLN A 67 0.77 -13.63 -12.97
N LYS A 68 0.91 -14.94 -13.21
CA LYS A 68 1.45 -15.54 -14.44
C LYS A 68 0.38 -15.87 -15.46
N GLY A 69 -0.87 -15.96 -15.03
CA GLY A 69 -2.02 -16.29 -15.90
C GLY A 69 -2.58 -15.06 -16.62
N PRO A 70 -3.68 -15.24 -17.35
CA PRO A 70 -4.36 -14.12 -17.98
C PRO A 70 -4.91 -13.16 -16.91
N MET A 71 -4.69 -11.86 -17.11
CA MET A 71 -5.13 -10.78 -16.19
C MET A 71 -6.64 -10.54 -16.33
N THR A 72 -7.44 -11.55 -16.02
CA THR A 72 -8.90 -11.50 -16.00
C THR A 72 -9.42 -11.48 -14.57
N THR A 73 -10.61 -10.93 -14.38
CA THR A 73 -11.26 -10.92 -13.06
C THR A 73 -11.59 -12.30 -12.55
N LEU A 74 -11.89 -13.24 -13.46
CA LEU A 74 -12.15 -14.64 -13.10
C LEU A 74 -10.87 -15.30 -12.58
N ASN A 75 -9.77 -15.24 -13.34
CA ASN A 75 -8.49 -15.82 -12.92
C ASN A 75 -8.01 -15.21 -11.58
N PHE A 76 -8.23 -13.90 -11.39
CA PHE A 76 -7.95 -13.26 -10.11
C PHE A 76 -8.81 -13.86 -8.99
N ALA A 77 -10.12 -13.99 -9.20
CA ALA A 77 -11.03 -14.51 -8.17
C ALA A 77 -10.72 -15.96 -7.77
N GLU A 78 -10.32 -16.80 -8.74
CA GLU A 78 -9.98 -18.21 -8.53
C GLU A 78 -8.63 -18.42 -7.83
N ASN A 79 -7.67 -17.51 -8.04
CA ASN A 79 -6.28 -17.69 -7.62
C ASN A 79 -5.80 -16.58 -6.65
N TYR A 80 -6.72 -15.79 -6.13
CA TYR A 80 -6.40 -14.71 -5.21
C TYR A 80 -6.10 -15.22 -3.81
N TYR A 81 -4.99 -14.82 -3.28
CA TYR A 81 -4.63 -15.00 -1.89
C TYR A 81 -4.18 -13.68 -1.27
N ARG A 82 -4.65 -13.38 -0.07
CA ARG A 82 -4.16 -12.28 0.75
C ARG A 82 -3.67 -12.80 2.07
N THR A 83 -2.46 -12.44 2.45
CA THR A 83 -1.93 -12.69 3.79
C THR A 83 -2.82 -12.02 4.82
N PRO A 84 -3.27 -12.73 5.87
CA PRO A 84 -4.03 -12.12 6.95
C PRO A 84 -3.33 -10.88 7.51
N HIS A 85 -4.09 -9.83 7.78
CA HIS A 85 -3.53 -8.54 8.21
C HIS A 85 -2.63 -8.66 9.44
N SER A 86 -2.97 -9.55 10.38
CA SER A 86 -2.19 -9.79 11.60
C SER A 86 -0.80 -10.40 11.39
N ILE A 87 -0.50 -10.90 10.18
CA ILE A 87 0.80 -11.47 9.81
C ILE A 87 1.34 -10.90 8.49
N THR A 88 0.74 -9.84 7.96
CA THR A 88 1.29 -9.10 6.81
C THR A 88 2.62 -8.46 7.22
N PRO A 89 3.71 -8.69 6.49
CA PRO A 89 5.04 -8.21 6.90
C PRO A 89 5.12 -6.71 7.13
N ASP A 90 4.46 -5.90 6.31
CA ASP A 90 4.37 -4.44 6.46
C ASP A 90 3.29 -3.99 7.47
N GLY A 91 2.90 -4.84 8.39
CA GLY A 91 1.95 -4.53 9.46
C GLY A 91 2.38 -5.12 10.81
N CYS A 92 3.59 -5.68 10.87
CA CYS A 92 4.09 -6.41 12.05
C CYS A 92 5.35 -5.80 12.67
N PHE A 93 5.68 -4.54 12.33
CA PHE A 93 6.80 -3.86 13.01
C PHE A 93 6.46 -3.59 14.48
N PRO A 94 7.41 -3.77 15.40
CA PRO A 94 7.19 -3.53 16.82
C PRO A 94 6.69 -2.10 17.08
N PHE A 95 5.64 -2.01 17.88
CA PHE A 95 5.07 -0.72 18.28
C PHE A 95 4.61 -0.76 19.73
N ARG A 96 5.01 0.25 20.50
CA ARG A 96 4.62 0.39 21.90
C ARG A 96 3.92 1.73 22.14
N TYR A 97 2.78 1.67 22.79
CA TYR A 97 2.06 2.87 23.19
C TYR A 97 1.26 2.64 24.48
N GLY A 98 1.58 3.34 25.55
CA GLY A 98 0.95 3.13 26.85
C GLY A 98 1.04 1.68 27.32
N PRO A 99 -0.07 1.03 27.64
CA PRO A 99 -0.10 -0.38 28.06
C PRO A 99 -0.01 -1.38 26.89
N LEU A 100 -0.13 -0.90 25.65
CA LEU A 100 -0.06 -1.75 24.46
C LEU A 100 1.40 -1.98 24.07
N ASP A 101 1.75 -3.26 23.95
CA ASP A 101 3.05 -3.72 23.45
C ASP A 101 2.80 -4.69 22.29
N LEU A 102 2.84 -4.16 21.07
CA LEU A 102 2.67 -4.90 19.83
C LEU A 102 4.05 -5.28 19.34
N ASN A 103 4.47 -6.49 19.62
CA ASN A 103 5.82 -6.97 19.31
C ASN A 103 5.78 -8.43 18.85
N LYS A 104 5.20 -8.64 17.66
CA LYS A 104 5.12 -9.97 17.03
C LYS A 104 5.59 -9.91 15.58
N PRO A 105 6.84 -9.45 15.30
CA PRO A 105 7.34 -9.35 13.95
C PRO A 105 7.43 -10.73 13.29
N THR A 106 7.00 -10.81 12.03
CA THR A 106 7.23 -12.00 11.18
C THR A 106 8.72 -12.17 10.86
N ALA A 107 9.08 -13.24 10.20
CA ALA A 107 10.46 -13.43 9.74
C ALA A 107 10.86 -12.36 8.72
N GLU A 108 9.95 -12.05 7.80
CA GLU A 108 10.10 -11.00 6.79
C GLU A 108 10.22 -9.61 7.43
N THR A 109 9.33 -9.31 8.40
CA THR A 109 9.41 -8.04 9.15
C THR A 109 10.75 -7.89 9.84
N ARG A 110 11.27 -8.94 10.49
CA ARG A 110 12.61 -8.91 11.11
C ARG A 110 13.71 -8.63 10.10
N ALA A 111 13.60 -9.22 8.90
CA ALA A 111 14.55 -8.93 7.83
C ALA A 111 14.48 -7.47 7.37
N LEU A 112 13.28 -6.89 7.30
CA LEU A 112 13.10 -5.46 7.01
C LEU A 112 13.65 -4.58 8.14
N MET A 113 13.36 -4.91 9.39
CA MET A 113 13.86 -4.20 10.58
C MET A 113 15.39 -4.09 10.58
N SER A 114 16.12 -5.12 10.12
CA SER A 114 17.57 -5.07 10.06
C SER A 114 18.13 -3.93 9.18
N ILE A 115 17.32 -3.45 8.22
CA ILE A 115 17.65 -2.28 7.41
C ILE A 115 17.39 -1.01 8.22
N PHE A 116 16.20 -0.87 8.80
CA PHE A 116 15.79 0.31 9.57
C PHE A 116 16.67 0.54 10.80
N ASP A 117 17.07 -0.52 11.48
CA ASP A 117 17.92 -0.44 12.68
C ASP A 117 19.37 -0.06 12.36
N SER A 118 19.77 -0.20 11.09
CA SER A 118 21.15 0.09 10.65
C SER A 118 21.34 1.48 10.03
N ILE A 119 20.26 2.13 9.61
CA ILE A 119 20.31 3.41 8.87
C ILE A 119 19.14 4.32 9.24
N LYS A 120 19.38 5.62 9.17
CA LYS A 120 18.32 6.64 9.27
C LYS A 120 17.64 6.80 7.92
N ILE A 121 16.39 6.33 7.78
CA ILE A 121 15.58 6.46 6.57
C ILE A 121 15.00 7.87 6.48
N SER A 122 15.17 8.53 5.35
CA SER A 122 14.61 9.88 5.07
C SER A 122 13.38 9.82 4.17
N PHE A 123 13.32 8.83 3.28
CA PHE A 123 12.23 8.66 2.33
C PHE A 123 11.80 7.21 2.22
N ILE A 124 10.50 6.98 2.23
CA ILE A 124 9.90 5.66 2.10
C ILE A 124 8.92 5.66 0.93
N SER A 125 8.87 4.56 0.18
CA SER A 125 7.77 4.29 -0.73
C SER A 125 7.41 2.81 -0.66
N ALA A 126 6.20 2.53 -0.16
CA ALA A 126 5.54 1.25 -0.25
C ALA A 126 4.66 1.25 -1.51
N LEU A 127 5.00 0.41 -2.49
CA LEU A 127 4.31 0.43 -3.78
C LEU A 127 3.10 -0.50 -3.75
N HIS A 128 1.95 0.10 -3.53
CA HIS A 128 0.66 -0.57 -3.40
C HIS A 128 -0.12 -0.65 -4.71
N MET A 129 -1.14 -1.50 -4.71
CA MET A 129 -2.04 -1.71 -5.83
C MET A 129 -3.49 -1.80 -5.35
N MET A 130 -4.37 -1.15 -6.09
CA MET A 130 -5.82 -1.34 -5.97
C MET A 130 -6.34 -2.25 -7.07
N LYS A 131 -7.46 -2.95 -6.81
CA LYS A 131 -8.10 -3.77 -7.84
C LYS A 131 -8.71 -2.88 -8.93
N TRP A 132 -9.43 -1.85 -8.53
CA TRP A 132 -10.21 -0.98 -9.43
C TRP A 132 -9.97 0.48 -9.11
N GLY A 133 -9.99 1.32 -10.12
CA GLY A 133 -9.95 2.76 -9.91
C GLY A 133 -8.86 3.46 -10.71
N GLY A 134 -8.61 4.71 -10.34
CA GLY A 134 -7.49 5.49 -10.84
C GLY A 134 -6.28 5.40 -9.91
N ILE A 135 -5.15 5.94 -10.36
CA ILE A 135 -3.99 6.08 -9.49
C ILE A 135 -4.25 7.11 -8.38
N SER A 136 -3.78 6.83 -7.19
CA SER A 136 -3.67 7.80 -6.10
C SER A 136 -2.31 7.74 -5.42
N PHE A 137 -1.94 8.85 -4.79
CA PHE A 137 -0.72 8.97 -4.00
C PHE A 137 -1.12 9.37 -2.58
N MET A 138 -0.72 8.59 -1.59
CA MET A 138 -0.90 8.96 -0.20
C MET A 138 0.36 9.68 0.27
N VAL A 139 0.16 10.83 0.92
CA VAL A 139 1.23 11.69 1.48
C VAL A 139 1.00 11.87 2.98
N PRO A 140 2.05 12.03 3.80
CA PRO A 140 1.94 12.03 5.27
C PRO A 140 1.22 13.26 5.82
N HIS A 141 1.28 14.36 5.12
CA HIS A 141 0.63 15.64 5.42
C HIS A 141 0.35 16.41 4.13
N GLU A 142 -0.32 17.54 4.21
CA GLU A 142 -0.52 18.41 3.05
C GLU A 142 0.84 18.90 2.50
N CYS A 143 1.07 18.63 1.23
CA CYS A 143 2.28 19.01 0.48
C CYS A 143 1.86 19.56 -0.90
N PRO A 144 1.24 20.77 -0.96
CA PRO A 144 0.69 21.30 -2.20
C PRO A 144 1.70 21.38 -3.35
N GLU A 145 2.99 21.53 -3.05
CA GLU A 145 4.08 21.57 -4.00
C GLU A 145 4.28 20.26 -4.77
N LEU A 146 3.83 19.13 -4.20
CA LEU A 146 3.90 17.80 -4.85
C LEU A 146 2.68 17.49 -5.71
N TYR A 147 1.56 18.20 -5.54
CA TYR A 147 0.31 17.83 -6.21
C TYR A 147 0.43 17.92 -7.72
N ALA A 148 0.86 19.07 -8.24
CA ALA A 148 1.02 19.26 -9.67
C ALA A 148 2.07 18.31 -10.31
N PRO A 149 3.25 18.09 -9.73
CA PRO A 149 4.20 17.09 -10.22
C PRO A 149 3.62 15.68 -10.32
N LEU A 150 2.93 15.19 -9.27
CA LEU A 150 2.33 13.86 -9.24
C LEU A 150 1.18 13.71 -10.24
N GLN A 151 0.31 14.72 -10.32
CA GLN A 151 -0.79 14.76 -11.31
C GLN A 151 -0.27 14.81 -12.75
N ASN A 152 0.78 15.58 -13.00
CA ASN A 152 1.40 15.67 -14.32
C ASN A 152 2.08 14.36 -14.72
N ALA A 153 2.69 13.65 -13.77
CA ALA A 153 3.23 12.32 -14.01
C ALA A 153 2.13 11.35 -14.47
N ALA A 154 1.01 11.29 -13.75
CA ALA A 154 -0.13 10.46 -14.14
C ALA A 154 -0.67 10.84 -15.54
N LYS A 155 -0.84 12.15 -15.81
CA LYS A 155 -1.31 12.64 -17.10
C LYS A 155 -0.34 12.29 -18.25
N ARG A 156 0.97 12.40 -18.02
CA ARG A 156 2.00 12.08 -19.03
C ARG A 156 1.92 10.63 -19.51
N PHE A 157 1.56 9.72 -18.60
CA PHE A 157 1.43 8.29 -18.92
C PHE A 157 -0.02 7.86 -19.21
N ASN A 158 -0.92 8.83 -19.41
CA ASN A 158 -2.34 8.57 -19.68
C ASN A 158 -3.00 7.67 -18.62
N VAL A 159 -2.60 7.84 -17.37
CA VAL A 159 -3.20 7.17 -16.21
C VAL A 159 -4.14 8.15 -15.54
N PHE A 160 -5.39 7.77 -15.36
CA PHE A 160 -6.35 8.68 -14.73
C PHE A 160 -6.19 8.70 -13.20
N LEU A 161 -6.42 9.89 -12.64
CA LEU A 161 -6.36 10.13 -11.21
C LEU A 161 -7.65 9.70 -10.55
N ARG A 162 -7.52 9.03 -9.41
CA ARG A 162 -8.67 8.67 -8.58
C ARG A 162 -9.40 9.92 -8.11
N LYS A 163 -10.73 9.88 -8.20
CA LYS A 163 -11.61 10.87 -7.61
C LYS A 163 -12.46 10.19 -6.54
N ARG A 164 -12.39 10.67 -5.33
CA ARG A 164 -13.20 10.17 -4.21
C ARG A 164 -13.59 11.36 -3.33
N PRO A 165 -14.84 11.80 -3.36
CA PRO A 165 -15.30 12.92 -2.54
C PRO A 165 -15.02 12.68 -1.04
N GLY A 166 -14.61 13.74 -0.36
CA GLY A 166 -14.45 13.75 1.10
C GLY A 166 -13.17 13.12 1.67
N THR A 167 -12.32 12.48 0.83
CA THR A 167 -11.08 11.84 1.30
C THR A 167 -9.83 12.31 0.56
N MET A 168 -9.99 13.14 -0.47
CA MET A 168 -8.90 13.60 -1.31
C MET A 168 -8.50 15.03 -0.93
N LEU A 169 -7.20 15.29 -0.83
CA LEU A 169 -6.63 16.65 -0.73
C LEU A 169 -6.69 17.36 -2.08
N ALA A 170 -6.50 16.61 -3.16
CA ALA A 170 -6.62 17.01 -4.54
C ALA A 170 -6.88 15.76 -5.41
N PRO A 171 -7.30 15.89 -6.69
CA PRO A 171 -7.44 14.73 -7.55
C PRO A 171 -6.19 13.83 -7.55
N GLY A 172 -6.36 12.56 -7.16
CA GLY A 172 -5.27 11.59 -7.02
C GLY A 172 -4.38 11.76 -5.78
N ILE A 173 -4.61 12.73 -4.91
CA ILE A 173 -3.80 12.96 -3.70
C ILE A 173 -4.63 12.69 -2.46
N MET A 174 -4.17 11.81 -1.61
CA MET A 174 -4.83 11.41 -0.37
C MET A 174 -3.95 11.69 0.83
N HIS A 175 -4.57 12.00 1.96
CA HIS A 175 -3.86 12.12 3.22
C HIS A 175 -3.57 10.73 3.80
N ALA A 176 -2.32 10.51 4.20
CA ALA A 176 -1.86 9.26 4.79
C ALA A 176 -2.32 9.05 6.25
N GLN A 177 -3.37 9.72 6.72
CA GLN A 177 -3.97 9.45 8.04
C GLN A 177 -4.33 7.98 8.23
N TYR A 178 -4.62 7.31 7.11
CA TYR A 178 -4.93 5.88 7.08
C TYR A 178 -3.69 4.99 7.21
N LEU A 179 -2.49 5.57 7.11
CA LEU A 179 -1.21 4.89 7.18
C LEU A 179 -0.61 4.90 8.59
N GLN A 180 -1.42 4.94 9.61
CA GLN A 180 -0.99 4.80 10.99
C GLN A 180 -1.90 3.79 11.69
N PRO A 181 -1.87 2.51 11.25
CA PRO A 181 -2.80 1.51 11.72
C PRO A 181 -2.69 1.28 13.23
N ALA A 182 -1.48 1.29 13.79
CA ALA A 182 -1.29 1.12 15.22
C ALA A 182 -1.85 2.30 16.01
N ARG A 183 -1.60 3.54 15.58
CA ARG A 183 -2.15 4.74 16.24
C ARG A 183 -3.66 4.82 16.11
N ASN A 184 -4.21 4.45 14.97
CA ASN A 184 -5.66 4.41 14.77
C ASN A 184 -6.30 3.32 15.64
N TYR A 185 -5.71 2.14 15.70
CA TYR A 185 -6.14 1.06 16.58
C TYR A 185 -6.23 1.54 18.05
N ILE A 186 -5.20 2.21 18.54
CA ILE A 186 -5.15 2.74 19.90
C ILE A 186 -6.24 3.78 20.15
N ARG A 187 -6.47 4.70 19.20
CA ARG A 187 -7.53 5.71 19.33
C ARG A 187 -8.92 5.06 19.48
N HIS A 188 -9.20 4.06 18.65
CA HIS A 188 -10.46 3.32 18.71
C HIS A 188 -10.60 2.53 20.01
N TYR A 189 -9.52 1.87 20.44
CA TYR A 189 -9.50 1.14 21.69
C TYR A 189 -9.72 2.07 22.90
N ALA A 190 -9.03 3.18 22.95
CA ALA A 190 -9.18 4.20 24.00
C ALA A 190 -10.58 4.85 24.01
N ALA A 191 -11.24 4.92 22.87
CA ALA A 191 -12.63 5.38 22.74
C ALA A 191 -13.68 4.31 23.15
N GLY A 192 -13.25 3.15 23.67
CA GLY A 192 -14.14 2.07 24.15
C GLY A 192 -14.59 1.09 23.07
N ASN A 193 -14.05 1.19 21.85
CA ASN A 193 -14.30 0.19 20.82
C ASN A 193 -13.31 -0.97 20.96
N HIS A 194 -13.74 -2.08 21.49
CA HIS A 194 -12.90 -3.26 21.73
C HIS A 194 -13.09 -4.37 20.69
N ASN A 195 -14.03 -4.20 19.74
CA ASN A 195 -14.27 -5.13 18.63
C ASN A 195 -13.42 -4.73 17.41
N LEU A 196 -12.11 -4.62 17.59
CA LEU A 196 -11.17 -4.29 16.54
C LEU A 196 -10.49 -5.55 16.01
N GLU A 197 -10.20 -5.58 14.72
CA GLU A 197 -9.32 -6.62 14.17
C GLU A 197 -7.97 -6.60 14.89
N PRO A 198 -7.45 -7.77 15.31
CA PRO A 198 -6.14 -7.83 15.94
C PRO A 198 -5.05 -7.33 15.01
N ILE A 199 -4.23 -6.39 15.48
CA ILE A 199 -2.98 -6.01 14.82
C ILE A 199 -1.80 -6.53 15.64
N ASN A 200 -0.69 -6.85 14.98
CA ASN A 200 0.50 -7.36 15.66
C ASN A 200 1.65 -6.35 15.71
N GLY A 201 1.48 -5.19 15.08
CA GLY A 201 2.49 -4.15 15.03
C GLY A 201 2.01 -2.90 14.29
N CYS A 202 2.96 -2.08 13.88
CA CYS A 202 2.75 -0.94 13.00
C CYS A 202 3.31 -1.21 11.59
N ASP A 203 3.11 -0.28 10.67
CA ASP A 203 3.70 -0.33 9.34
C ASP A 203 5.16 0.19 9.32
N SER A 204 5.80 0.03 8.17
CA SER A 204 7.19 0.46 7.95
C SER A 204 7.37 1.97 8.14
N TYR A 205 6.36 2.78 7.83
CA TYR A 205 6.42 4.22 8.02
C TYR A 205 6.33 4.62 9.49
N GLU A 206 5.39 4.06 10.25
CA GLU A 206 5.31 4.30 11.69
C GLU A 206 6.59 3.85 12.40
N TYR A 207 7.16 2.72 11.98
CA TYR A 207 8.43 2.22 12.52
C TYR A 207 9.61 3.12 12.18
N ALA A 208 9.70 3.61 10.94
CA ALA A 208 10.75 4.54 10.54
C ALA A 208 10.73 5.84 11.35
N GLN A 209 9.54 6.34 11.70
CA GLN A 209 9.38 7.55 12.51
C GLN A 209 9.92 7.42 13.94
N ILE A 210 10.11 6.20 14.47
CA ILE A 210 10.77 5.98 15.75
C ILE A 210 12.25 6.42 15.67
N TRP A 211 12.90 6.15 14.52
CA TRP A 211 14.30 6.46 14.28
C TRP A 211 14.52 7.82 13.62
N ASN A 212 13.58 8.24 12.81
CA ASN A 212 13.60 9.51 12.11
C ASN A 212 12.19 10.13 12.02
N PRO A 213 11.79 10.99 12.97
CA PRO A 213 10.49 11.65 12.94
C PRO A 213 10.23 12.48 11.67
N ASP A 214 11.29 12.90 10.99
CA ASP A 214 11.23 13.68 9.73
C ASP A 214 11.17 12.79 8.48
N SER A 215 11.00 11.47 8.64
CA SER A 215 10.80 10.56 7.52
C SER A 215 9.60 10.99 6.70
N PHE A 216 9.75 10.98 5.39
CA PHE A 216 8.69 11.30 4.44
C PHE A 216 8.28 10.06 3.67
N ILE A 217 6.98 9.88 3.43
CA ILE A 217 6.46 8.76 2.66
C ILE A 217 5.59 9.22 1.49
N ILE A 218 5.74 8.53 0.37
CA ILE A 218 4.74 8.54 -0.70
C ILE A 218 4.33 7.10 -0.97
N ILE A 219 3.04 6.81 -0.86
CA ILE A 219 2.49 5.51 -1.25
C ILE A 219 1.71 5.69 -2.55
N PRO A 220 2.23 5.24 -3.68
CA PRO A 220 1.45 5.14 -4.90
C PRO A 220 0.53 3.92 -4.82
N GLU A 221 -0.74 4.14 -5.16
CA GLU A 221 -1.77 3.13 -5.30
C GLU A 221 -2.13 3.02 -6.79
N CYS A 222 -1.59 2.04 -7.48
CA CYS A 222 -1.90 1.80 -8.89
C CYS A 222 -3.09 0.85 -9.03
N CYS A 223 -3.97 1.08 -10.00
CA CYS A 223 -5.08 0.15 -10.25
C CYS A 223 -4.67 -1.02 -11.13
N LEU A 224 -5.20 -2.23 -10.80
CA LEU A 224 -5.00 -3.42 -11.62
C LEU A 224 -5.87 -3.37 -12.88
N TRP A 225 -7.12 -2.93 -12.73
CA TRP A 225 -8.06 -2.79 -13.83
C TRP A 225 -8.56 -1.35 -13.94
N TYR A 226 -8.69 -0.91 -15.19
CA TYR A 226 -9.28 0.36 -15.54
C TYR A 226 -10.80 0.22 -15.69
N GLU A 227 -11.54 1.10 -15.00
CA GLU A 227 -13.00 1.20 -15.10
C GLU A 227 -13.39 2.61 -15.58
N PRO A 228 -13.72 2.79 -16.87
CA PRO A 228 -14.02 4.10 -17.45
C PRO A 228 -15.16 4.85 -16.74
N ARG A 229 -16.14 4.13 -16.17
CA ARG A 229 -17.27 4.72 -15.44
C ARG A 229 -16.83 5.53 -14.22
N MET A 230 -15.64 5.29 -13.69
CA MET A 230 -15.10 6.06 -12.59
C MET A 230 -14.69 7.48 -12.96
N LEU A 231 -14.67 7.81 -14.25
CA LEU A 231 -14.47 9.18 -14.77
C LEU A 231 -15.79 9.91 -15.00
N ASP A 232 -16.91 9.25 -14.87
CA ASP A 232 -18.23 9.83 -15.06
C ASP A 232 -18.61 10.66 -13.82
N ASP A 233 -18.57 11.98 -13.96
CA ASP A 233 -18.91 12.94 -12.91
C ASP A 233 -20.40 13.39 -12.98
N ARG A 234 -21.20 12.79 -13.85
CA ARG A 234 -22.63 13.10 -13.93
C ARG A 234 -23.35 12.62 -12.67
N GLU A 235 -24.38 13.32 -12.27
CA GLU A 235 -25.25 12.85 -11.20
C GLU A 235 -25.84 11.49 -11.57
N SER A 236 -25.84 10.59 -10.61
CA SER A 236 -26.43 9.26 -10.75
C SER A 236 -27.92 9.31 -10.38
N ASP A 237 -28.76 8.59 -11.12
CA ASP A 237 -30.16 8.35 -10.74
C ASP A 237 -30.27 7.46 -9.47
N THR A 238 -29.14 6.85 -9.03
CA THR A 238 -29.06 6.00 -7.86
C THR A 238 -28.41 6.77 -6.73
N THR A 239 -29.06 6.84 -5.59
CA THR A 239 -28.51 7.44 -4.37
C THR A 239 -27.39 6.56 -3.80
N LEU A 240 -26.53 7.16 -2.98
CA LEU A 240 -25.47 6.42 -2.28
C LEU A 240 -26.05 5.32 -1.37
N GLY A 241 -27.20 5.60 -0.72
CA GLY A 241 -27.91 4.61 0.12
C GLY A 241 -28.36 3.39 -0.70
N GLU A 242 -29.01 3.59 -1.83
CA GLU A 242 -29.44 2.49 -2.73
C GLU A 242 -28.24 1.69 -3.26
N ALA A 243 -27.14 2.37 -3.59
CA ALA A 243 -25.91 1.69 -4.01
C ALA A 243 -25.31 0.81 -2.90
N PHE A 244 -25.33 1.27 -1.67
CA PHE A 244 -24.90 0.48 -0.51
C PHE A 244 -25.83 -0.69 -0.22
N GLU A 245 -27.15 -0.49 -0.27
CA GLU A 245 -28.15 -1.56 -0.09
C GLU A 245 -27.99 -2.66 -1.14
N TYR A 246 -27.83 -2.26 -2.42
CA TYR A 246 -27.56 -3.20 -3.50
C TYR A 246 -26.26 -3.98 -3.28
N GLY A 247 -25.17 -3.28 -2.93
CA GLY A 247 -23.87 -3.90 -2.66
C GLY A 247 -23.93 -4.90 -1.50
N ASN A 248 -24.59 -4.52 -0.39
CA ASN A 248 -24.80 -5.40 0.76
C ASN A 248 -25.66 -6.61 0.40
N GLY A 249 -26.69 -6.42 -0.42
CA GLY A 249 -27.52 -7.52 -0.94
C GLY A 249 -26.67 -8.55 -1.70
N LYS A 250 -25.82 -8.08 -2.60
CA LYS A 250 -24.90 -8.96 -3.37
C LYS A 250 -23.86 -9.67 -2.51
N MET A 251 -23.32 -8.97 -1.51
CA MET A 251 -22.42 -9.60 -0.52
C MET A 251 -23.11 -10.69 0.26
N ASN A 252 -24.35 -10.48 0.69
CA ASN A 252 -25.13 -11.49 1.41
C ASN A 252 -25.46 -12.71 0.52
N GLU A 253 -25.83 -12.50 -0.75
CA GLU A 253 -26.02 -13.57 -1.72
C GLU A 253 -24.75 -14.43 -1.86
N ALA A 254 -23.59 -13.79 -2.04
CA ALA A 254 -22.30 -14.48 -2.15
C ALA A 254 -21.94 -15.24 -0.87
N ASN A 255 -22.13 -14.64 0.29
CA ASN A 255 -21.88 -15.29 1.58
C ASN A 255 -22.77 -16.51 1.80
N ASN A 256 -24.06 -16.40 1.47
CA ASN A 256 -24.98 -17.53 1.59
C ASN A 256 -24.60 -18.67 0.64
N PHE A 257 -24.23 -18.36 -0.58
CA PHE A 257 -23.73 -19.35 -1.54
C PHE A 257 -22.49 -20.09 -0.99
N LEU A 258 -21.51 -19.35 -0.45
CA LEU A 258 -20.32 -19.93 0.17
C LEU A 258 -20.65 -20.82 1.37
N LEU A 259 -21.54 -20.35 2.25
CA LEU A 259 -21.97 -21.12 3.43
C LEU A 259 -22.71 -22.40 3.05
N ASP A 260 -23.51 -22.39 1.99
CA ASP A 260 -24.23 -23.58 1.52
C ASP A 260 -23.28 -24.59 0.86
N THR A 261 -22.33 -24.09 0.06
CA THR A 261 -21.29 -24.94 -0.55
C THR A 261 -20.34 -25.55 0.48
N TRP A 262 -20.11 -24.87 1.61
CA TRP A 262 -19.25 -25.38 2.69
C TRP A 262 -19.92 -26.50 3.51
N LYS A 263 -21.24 -26.66 3.45
CA LYS A 263 -22.00 -27.69 4.17
C LYS A 263 -22.09 -29.03 3.42
N GLU A 264 -21.73 -29.04 2.12
CA GLU A 264 -21.62 -30.24 1.29
C GLU A 264 -20.19 -30.82 1.33
#